data_bcb94f6c5e7a52109996397cc9b97c3a
#
_entry.id   bcb94f6c5e7a52109996397cc9b97c3a
#
_cell.length_a   1.000
_cell.length_b   1.000
_cell.length_c   1.000
_cell.angle_alpha   90.00
_cell.angle_beta   90.00
_cell.angle_gamma   90.00
#
_symmetry.space_group_name_H-M   'P 1'
#
loop_
_entity.id
_entity.type
_entity.pdbx_description
1 polymer ?
#
loop_
_entity_poly.entity_id
_entity_poly.type
_entity_poly.pdbx_seq_one_letter_code
_entity_poly.pdbx_strand_id
1 'polypeptide(L)'
;STSSRGLGDVYKRQLTHHTLPDFIMNRGGVSLRPGDGIIHSWLNRMLLPDTVGTGGDSHTRFPIGISFPAGSGLVAFAAATGTMPLDMPESVLVRFTGTMQPGITLRDLVHAIPYEAKQRGLLTVEKQGKINVFSGRILEIEGLGHLKCEQAFEMTDASAERSAAGCTIQLQPAPIAEYLTSNVTMLKWMIAEGYGDRRTMERRIANMELWLAKPTLLEADAGATYHTTIEIDMDQVTEPIVCCPNDPDDAKLLSEVMGETIDEVFIGSCMTNIGHFRAAGNLLNSMGAESLPTRLWVAPPTKMDAAQLTAEGYYSVYGKVGARTEMPGCSLCMGNQARVAEKATVVSTSTRNFPNRLGKGANVYLASAELAAVAAIEGKLPTPEVYLEAWKKIDSKAEATYQYINFATMPDYTDKAQTVSLSDDIVEAAKKAAAM
;
A
#
# COMPACT_ATOMS: atom_id res chain seq x y z
N SER A 1 -12.83 24.40 17.83
CA SER A 1 -14.00 25.09 17.30
C SER A 1 -14.45 24.35 16.05
N THR A 2 -15.55 23.66 16.16
CA THR A 2 -16.30 23.13 15.02
C THR A 2 -16.86 24.32 14.27
N SER A 3 -16.10 24.87 13.31
CA SER A 3 -16.66 25.81 12.38
C SER A 3 -17.79 25.11 11.64
N SER A 4 -18.98 25.64 11.76
CA SER A 4 -20.12 25.33 10.92
C SER A 4 -19.69 25.48 9.46
N ARG A 5 -19.34 24.38 8.82
CA ARG A 5 -19.15 24.38 7.36
C ARG A 5 -20.52 24.55 6.76
N GLY A 6 -20.79 25.72 6.23
CA GLY A 6 -22.08 26.08 5.69
C GLY A 6 -22.47 25.21 4.49
N LEU A 7 -23.76 25.15 4.16
CA LEU A 7 -24.33 24.47 2.99
C LEU A 7 -23.51 24.71 1.69
N GLY A 8 -22.90 25.91 1.56
CA GLY A 8 -22.03 26.26 0.45
C GLY A 8 -20.78 25.40 0.29
N ASP A 9 -20.19 24.91 1.40
CA ASP A 9 -19.02 24.03 1.36
C ASP A 9 -19.41 22.60 0.94
N VAL A 10 -20.59 22.13 1.35
CA VAL A 10 -21.15 20.84 0.93
C VAL A 10 -21.43 20.86 -0.57
N TYR A 11 -22.07 21.92 -1.06
CA TYR A 11 -22.38 22.10 -2.48
C TYR A 11 -21.11 22.15 -3.35
N LYS A 12 -20.10 22.92 -2.93
CA LYS A 12 -18.81 22.99 -3.65
C LYS A 12 -18.13 21.62 -3.75
N ARG A 13 -18.16 20.82 -2.68
CA ARG A 13 -17.60 19.47 -2.68
C ARG A 13 -18.36 18.55 -3.61
N GLN A 14 -19.69 18.56 -3.55
CA GLN A 14 -20.54 17.80 -4.46
C GLN A 14 -20.26 18.17 -5.92
N LEU A 15 -20.20 19.47 -6.22
CA LEU A 15 -19.88 19.94 -7.57
C LEU A 15 -18.52 19.42 -8.05
N THR A 16 -17.49 19.43 -7.19
CA THR A 16 -16.17 18.91 -7.53
C THR A 16 -16.24 17.42 -7.87
N HIS A 17 -16.97 16.63 -7.07
CA HIS A 17 -17.13 15.19 -7.31
C HIS A 17 -17.87 14.87 -8.62
N HIS A 18 -18.77 15.76 -9.06
CA HIS A 18 -19.47 15.60 -10.33
C HIS A 18 -18.64 16.07 -11.54
N THR A 19 -17.88 17.15 -11.38
CA THR A 19 -17.17 17.79 -12.51
C THR A 19 -15.77 17.21 -12.74
N LEU A 20 -15.11 16.70 -11.70
CA LEU A 20 -13.73 16.21 -11.80
C LEU A 20 -13.57 15.00 -12.73
N PRO A 21 -14.46 13.99 -12.72
CA PRO A 21 -14.40 12.87 -13.65
C PRO A 21 -14.43 13.33 -15.11
N ASP A 22 -15.40 14.18 -15.48
CA ASP A 22 -15.52 14.70 -16.84
C ASP A 22 -14.30 15.52 -17.25
N PHE A 23 -13.80 16.35 -16.32
CA PHE A 23 -12.61 17.16 -16.55
C PHE A 23 -11.38 16.28 -16.88
N ILE A 24 -11.16 15.23 -16.12
CA ILE A 24 -10.02 14.32 -16.29
C ILE A 24 -10.17 13.51 -17.57
N MET A 25 -11.34 12.90 -17.79
CA MET A 25 -11.60 12.05 -18.96
C MET A 25 -11.50 12.85 -20.27
N ASN A 26 -12.03 14.07 -20.30
CA ASN A 26 -11.93 14.96 -21.49
C ASN A 26 -10.49 15.42 -21.80
N ARG A 27 -9.53 15.11 -20.93
CA ARG A 27 -8.09 15.42 -21.09
C ARG A 27 -7.22 14.16 -21.19
N GLY A 28 -7.84 13.03 -21.49
CA GLY A 28 -7.12 11.77 -21.69
C GLY A 28 -6.73 11.08 -20.38
N GLY A 29 -7.34 11.43 -19.24
CA GLY A 29 -7.11 10.78 -17.97
C GLY A 29 -8.12 9.66 -17.70
N VAL A 30 -7.83 8.85 -16.68
CA VAL A 30 -8.73 7.83 -16.17
C VAL A 30 -9.32 8.31 -14.85
N SER A 31 -10.64 8.33 -14.75
CA SER A 31 -11.33 8.67 -13.50
C SER A 31 -11.92 7.42 -12.85
N LEU A 32 -11.63 7.24 -11.56
CA LEU A 32 -12.30 6.24 -10.75
C LEU A 32 -13.70 6.71 -10.37
N ARG A 33 -14.60 5.76 -10.15
CA ARG A 33 -15.99 6.00 -9.73
C ARG A 33 -16.06 6.08 -8.20
N PRO A 34 -17.04 6.81 -7.63
CA PRO A 34 -17.30 6.76 -6.20
C PRO A 34 -17.48 5.31 -5.71
N GLY A 35 -16.77 4.94 -4.66
CA GLY A 35 -16.79 3.59 -4.11
C GLY A 35 -15.81 2.60 -4.75
N ASP A 36 -15.06 2.98 -5.79
CA ASP A 36 -14.03 2.11 -6.37
C ASP A 36 -12.88 1.85 -5.38
N GLY A 37 -12.64 2.75 -4.43
CA GLY A 37 -11.65 2.58 -3.37
C GLY A 37 -10.47 3.56 -3.44
N ILE A 38 -9.32 3.13 -2.95
CA ILE A 38 -8.10 3.94 -2.85
C ILE A 38 -7.42 4.02 -4.21
N ILE A 39 -7.16 5.24 -4.68
CA ILE A 39 -6.53 5.48 -5.98
C ILE A 39 -5.16 4.79 -6.12
N HIS A 40 -4.37 4.71 -5.06
CA HIS A 40 -3.03 4.08 -5.10
C HIS A 40 -3.10 2.61 -5.50
N SER A 41 -4.08 1.85 -4.99
CA SER A 41 -4.27 0.45 -5.33
C SER A 41 -4.65 0.25 -6.81
N TRP A 42 -5.36 1.21 -7.40
CA TRP A 42 -5.67 1.20 -8.83
C TRP A 42 -4.47 1.65 -9.67
N LEU A 43 -3.81 2.74 -9.26
CA LEU A 43 -2.71 3.33 -10.00
C LEU A 43 -1.51 2.39 -10.07
N ASN A 44 -1.22 1.65 -8.99
CA ASN A 44 -0.18 0.63 -8.97
C ASN A 44 -0.34 -0.40 -10.11
N ARG A 45 -1.59 -0.67 -10.52
CA ARG A 45 -1.90 -1.58 -11.62
C ARG A 45 -1.83 -0.95 -13.02
N MET A 46 -1.61 0.35 -13.12
CA MET A 46 -1.58 1.09 -14.40
C MET A 46 -0.16 1.53 -14.80
N LEU A 47 0.84 1.21 -13.98
CA LEU A 47 2.21 1.67 -14.20
C LEU A 47 2.98 0.72 -15.11
N LEU A 48 4.05 1.27 -15.67
CA LEU A 48 5.03 0.56 -16.48
C LEU A 48 6.35 0.51 -15.73
N PRO A 49 7.14 -0.56 -15.88
CA PRO A 49 8.48 -0.63 -15.33
C PRO A 49 9.36 0.52 -15.83
N ASP A 50 10.33 0.90 -15.00
CA ASP A 50 11.37 1.89 -15.32
C ASP A 50 10.83 3.27 -15.75
N THR A 51 9.64 3.62 -15.30
CA THR A 51 9.05 4.93 -15.55
C THR A 51 9.20 5.86 -14.35
N VAL A 52 9.30 7.17 -14.63
CA VAL A 52 9.28 8.21 -13.62
C VAL A 52 7.91 8.84 -13.56
N GLY A 53 7.34 8.92 -12.37
CA GLY A 53 6.01 9.46 -12.13
C GLY A 53 6.00 10.59 -11.10
N THR A 54 4.89 11.30 -11.04
CA THR A 54 4.57 12.27 -9.99
C THR A 54 3.10 12.21 -9.61
N GLY A 55 2.76 12.68 -8.44
CA GLY A 55 1.38 12.77 -7.96
C GLY A 55 1.24 13.70 -6.77
N GLY A 56 0.02 14.17 -6.54
CA GLY A 56 -0.29 15.13 -5.47
C GLY A 56 -0.48 14.51 -4.08
N ASP A 57 -0.29 13.21 -3.94
CA ASP A 57 -0.36 12.50 -2.65
C ASP A 57 1.02 11.95 -2.26
N SER A 58 1.37 12.05 -0.98
CA SER A 58 2.67 11.60 -0.45
C SER A 58 2.91 10.10 -0.61
N HIS A 59 1.85 9.29 -0.75
CA HIS A 59 1.90 7.85 -1.02
C HIS A 59 1.93 7.50 -2.52
N THR A 60 2.21 8.45 -3.39
CA THR A 60 2.51 8.18 -4.81
C THR A 60 3.91 7.57 -4.90
N ARG A 61 4.04 6.30 -4.52
CA ARG A 61 5.31 5.56 -4.40
C ARG A 61 5.08 4.11 -4.79
N PHE A 62 5.48 3.76 -6.01
CA PHE A 62 5.16 2.47 -6.60
C PHE A 62 6.41 1.62 -6.85
N PRO A 63 6.31 0.28 -6.80
CA PRO A 63 7.48 -0.60 -6.82
C PRO A 63 8.10 -0.82 -8.20
N ILE A 64 7.35 -0.63 -9.30
CA ILE A 64 7.83 -0.96 -10.66
C ILE A 64 8.32 0.27 -11.45
N GLY A 65 8.76 1.28 -10.77
CA GLY A 65 9.31 2.51 -11.29
C GLY A 65 9.71 3.40 -10.14
N ILE A 66 9.86 4.69 -10.38
CA ILE A 66 10.07 5.66 -9.31
C ILE A 66 9.07 6.79 -9.43
N SER A 67 8.55 7.25 -8.30
CA SER A 67 7.63 8.39 -8.27
C SER A 67 8.09 9.41 -7.24
N PHE A 68 8.02 10.67 -7.63
CA PHE A 68 8.35 11.81 -6.79
C PHE A 68 7.05 12.57 -6.46
N PRO A 69 6.46 12.36 -5.28
CA PRO A 69 5.30 13.13 -4.85
C PRO A 69 5.60 14.62 -4.79
N ALA A 70 4.67 15.43 -5.26
CA ALA A 70 4.85 16.86 -5.34
C ALA A 70 3.58 17.62 -4.95
N GLY A 71 3.71 18.90 -4.60
CA GLY A 71 2.56 19.75 -4.37
C GLY A 71 1.66 19.88 -5.60
N SER A 72 0.36 20.07 -5.40
CA SER A 72 -0.64 20.09 -6.48
C SER A 72 -0.33 21.11 -7.59
N GLY A 73 0.29 22.23 -7.28
CA GLY A 73 0.73 23.21 -8.28
C GLY A 73 1.80 22.69 -9.21
N LEU A 74 2.80 21.97 -8.68
CA LEU A 74 3.88 21.38 -9.46
C LEU A 74 3.38 20.21 -10.31
N VAL A 75 2.47 19.39 -9.76
CA VAL A 75 1.81 18.32 -10.51
C VAL A 75 0.97 18.87 -11.66
N ALA A 76 0.23 19.97 -11.44
CA ALA A 76 -0.52 20.64 -12.49
C ALA A 76 0.41 21.23 -13.57
N PHE A 77 1.55 21.81 -13.18
CA PHE A 77 2.57 22.29 -14.10
C PHE A 77 3.12 21.14 -14.96
N ALA A 78 3.47 20.01 -14.33
CA ALA A 78 3.95 18.83 -15.03
C ALA A 78 2.90 18.27 -16.02
N ALA A 79 1.62 18.24 -15.62
CA ALA A 79 0.54 17.81 -16.50
C ALA A 79 0.33 18.75 -17.69
N ALA A 80 0.55 20.05 -17.52
CA ALA A 80 0.37 21.06 -18.58
C ALA A 80 1.56 21.12 -19.53
N THR A 81 2.78 20.94 -19.05
CA THR A 81 4.02 21.16 -19.82
C THR A 81 4.70 19.87 -20.26
N GLY A 82 4.31 18.72 -19.68
CA GLY A 82 4.99 17.44 -19.88
C GLY A 82 6.35 17.33 -19.16
N THR A 83 6.73 18.31 -18.34
CA THR A 83 8.01 18.34 -17.63
C THR A 83 7.82 18.73 -16.17
N MET A 84 8.69 18.23 -15.29
CA MET A 84 8.74 18.62 -13.89
C MET A 84 10.18 18.89 -13.49
N PRO A 85 10.51 20.11 -13.01
CA PRO A 85 11.84 20.37 -12.46
C PRO A 85 12.05 19.52 -11.20
N LEU A 86 13.20 18.88 -11.12
CA LEU A 86 13.60 18.02 -10.01
C LEU A 86 15.10 18.15 -9.80
N ASP A 87 15.52 18.56 -8.60
CA ASP A 87 16.89 18.38 -8.18
C ASP A 87 17.11 16.91 -7.84
N MET A 88 18.09 16.25 -8.50
CA MET A 88 18.34 14.84 -8.30
C MET A 88 18.75 14.56 -6.85
N PRO A 89 17.94 13.82 -6.07
CA PRO A 89 18.29 13.51 -4.70
C PRO A 89 19.41 12.47 -4.62
N GLU A 90 20.16 12.50 -3.53
CA GLU A 90 21.02 11.37 -3.14
C GLU A 90 20.15 10.15 -2.81
N SER A 91 20.74 8.96 -2.82
CA SER A 91 20.07 7.72 -2.44
C SER A 91 20.58 7.16 -1.12
N VAL A 92 19.68 6.58 -0.35
CA VAL A 92 19.96 5.69 0.78
C VAL A 92 19.58 4.28 0.36
N LEU A 93 20.54 3.36 0.43
CA LEU A 93 20.31 1.94 0.15
C LEU A 93 19.92 1.22 1.42
N VAL A 94 18.82 0.47 1.37
CA VAL A 94 18.43 -0.54 2.37
C VAL A 94 18.55 -1.91 1.74
N ARG A 95 19.46 -2.72 2.25
CA ARG A 95 19.74 -4.07 1.77
C ARG A 95 19.24 -5.08 2.78
N PHE A 96 18.31 -5.93 2.34
CA PHE A 96 17.86 -7.09 3.11
C PHE A 96 18.72 -8.32 2.78
N THR A 97 19.16 -9.02 3.80
CA THR A 97 19.93 -10.28 3.69
C THR A 97 19.28 -11.36 4.54
N GLY A 98 19.73 -12.60 4.40
CA GLY A 98 19.16 -13.72 5.14
C GLY A 98 17.77 -14.13 4.66
N THR A 99 17.00 -14.74 5.53
CA THR A 99 15.67 -15.31 5.25
C THR A 99 14.65 -14.80 6.27
N MET A 100 13.46 -14.43 5.79
CA MET A 100 12.36 -14.02 6.66
C MET A 100 11.97 -15.17 7.61
N GLN A 101 11.94 -14.87 8.90
CA GLN A 101 11.70 -15.88 9.94
C GLN A 101 10.21 -16.23 10.05
N PRO A 102 9.85 -17.44 10.52
CA PRO A 102 8.45 -17.81 10.75
C PRO A 102 7.75 -16.82 11.69
N GLY A 103 6.55 -16.40 11.33
CA GLY A 103 5.77 -15.42 12.08
C GLY A 103 6.11 -13.97 11.78
N ILE A 104 7.21 -13.72 11.08
CA ILE A 104 7.55 -12.37 10.60
C ILE A 104 6.82 -12.10 9.29
N THR A 105 6.25 -10.93 9.19
CA THR A 105 5.48 -10.49 8.03
C THR A 105 6.25 -9.41 7.26
N LEU A 106 5.78 -9.09 6.05
CA LEU A 106 6.37 -8.00 5.30
C LEU A 106 6.23 -6.65 6.02
N ARG A 107 5.15 -6.45 6.80
CA ARG A 107 4.98 -5.26 7.63
C ARG A 107 6.08 -5.13 8.69
N ASP A 108 6.56 -6.22 9.23
CA ASP A 108 7.68 -6.19 10.18
C ASP A 108 8.97 -5.76 9.50
N LEU A 109 9.20 -6.19 8.25
CA LEU A 109 10.33 -5.71 7.44
C LEU A 109 10.22 -4.21 7.11
N VAL A 110 9.01 -3.71 6.82
CA VAL A 110 8.73 -2.27 6.68
C VAL A 110 9.15 -1.51 7.93
N HIS A 111 8.82 -2.05 9.11
CA HIS A 111 9.14 -1.43 10.40
C HIS A 111 10.60 -1.67 10.82
N ALA A 112 11.27 -2.71 10.30
CA ALA A 112 12.69 -2.95 10.52
C ALA A 112 13.56 -1.82 9.96
N ILE A 113 13.13 -1.14 8.90
CA ILE A 113 13.86 -0.01 8.30
C ILE A 113 14.06 1.13 9.32
N PRO A 114 13.01 1.73 9.91
CA PRO A 114 13.20 2.75 10.94
C PRO A 114 13.79 2.19 12.23
N TYR A 115 13.50 0.94 12.58
CA TYR A 115 14.09 0.30 13.76
C TYR A 115 15.62 0.27 13.65
N GLU A 116 16.15 -0.28 12.57
CA GLU A 116 17.60 -0.37 12.35
C GLU A 116 18.26 1.02 12.20
N ALA A 117 17.60 1.93 11.49
CA ALA A 117 18.09 3.31 11.37
C ALA A 117 18.20 4.00 12.75
N LYS A 118 17.26 3.75 13.68
CA LYS A 118 17.35 4.24 15.06
C LYS A 118 18.51 3.63 15.81
N GLN A 119 18.71 2.31 15.73
CA GLN A 119 19.80 1.61 16.40
C GLN A 119 21.18 2.16 15.97
N ARG A 120 21.29 2.61 14.73
CA ARG A 120 22.52 3.20 14.17
C ARG A 120 22.63 4.71 14.39
N GLY A 121 21.68 5.36 15.06
CA GLY A 121 21.67 6.80 15.24
C GLY A 121 21.43 7.62 13.96
N LEU A 122 20.92 6.98 12.90
CA LEU A 122 20.60 7.58 11.59
C LEU A 122 19.17 8.17 11.55
N LEU A 123 18.37 7.84 12.54
CA LEU A 123 16.99 8.30 12.71
C LEU A 123 16.72 8.54 14.20
N THR A 124 16.12 9.68 14.53
CA THR A 124 15.69 9.99 15.90
C THR A 124 14.18 10.28 15.93
N VAL A 125 13.56 10.01 17.07
CA VAL A 125 12.11 10.27 17.29
C VAL A 125 11.89 11.68 17.86
N GLU A 126 12.92 12.31 18.42
CA GLU A 126 12.86 13.65 19.01
C GLU A 126 12.51 14.71 17.98
N LYS A 127 11.63 15.64 18.36
CA LYS A 127 11.19 16.71 17.46
C LYS A 127 12.22 17.81 17.25
N GLN A 128 13.05 18.08 18.27
CA GLN A 128 14.13 19.06 18.17
C GLN A 128 15.43 18.39 17.76
N GLY A 129 16.05 18.90 16.70
CA GLY A 129 17.29 18.32 16.18
C GLY A 129 17.10 16.93 15.54
N LYS A 130 15.89 16.64 15.02
CA LYS A 130 15.58 15.34 14.42
C LYS A 130 16.60 14.98 13.34
N ILE A 131 17.28 13.87 13.54
CA ILE A 131 18.09 13.21 12.51
C ILE A 131 17.17 12.32 11.71
N ASN A 132 17.26 12.40 10.39
CA ASN A 132 16.52 11.51 9.49
C ASN A 132 17.31 11.35 8.20
N VAL A 133 18.02 10.23 8.09
CA VAL A 133 18.87 9.90 6.93
C VAL A 133 18.08 9.80 5.62
N PHE A 134 16.79 9.49 5.69
CA PHE A 134 15.92 9.32 4.52
C PHE A 134 15.35 10.65 3.99
N SER A 135 15.35 11.70 4.83
CA SER A 135 14.67 12.95 4.49
C SER A 135 15.23 13.59 3.23
N GLY A 136 14.36 13.78 2.23
CA GLY A 136 14.72 14.38 0.94
C GLY A 136 15.58 13.49 0.03
N ARG A 137 15.82 12.22 0.39
CA ARG A 137 16.59 11.25 -0.40
C ARG A 137 15.71 10.19 -1.02
N ILE A 138 16.20 9.53 -2.04
CA ILE A 138 15.58 8.33 -2.60
C ILE A 138 15.88 7.16 -1.67
N LEU A 139 14.87 6.41 -1.27
CA LEU A 139 15.03 5.14 -0.60
C LEU A 139 15.08 4.02 -1.66
N GLU A 140 16.24 3.39 -1.79
CA GLU A 140 16.42 2.22 -2.66
C GLU A 140 16.43 0.95 -1.82
N ILE A 141 15.66 -0.06 -2.23
CA ILE A 141 15.50 -1.32 -1.50
C ILE A 141 15.99 -2.47 -2.37
N GLU A 142 16.84 -3.33 -1.83
CA GLU A 142 17.30 -4.54 -2.50
C GLU A 142 17.27 -5.76 -1.56
N GLY A 143 17.47 -6.96 -2.14
CA GLY A 143 17.44 -8.23 -1.40
C GLY A 143 16.06 -8.91 -1.37
N LEU A 144 15.01 -8.24 -1.84
CA LEU A 144 13.63 -8.72 -1.83
C LEU A 144 13.06 -8.93 -3.24
N GLY A 145 13.89 -9.23 -4.22
CA GLY A 145 13.53 -9.27 -5.64
C GLY A 145 12.44 -10.29 -6.01
N HIS A 146 12.15 -11.25 -5.16
CA HIS A 146 11.12 -12.28 -5.34
C HIS A 146 9.71 -11.83 -4.95
N LEU A 147 9.56 -10.67 -4.29
CA LEU A 147 8.26 -10.19 -3.85
C LEU A 147 7.30 -9.97 -5.02
N LYS A 148 6.02 -10.28 -4.80
CA LYS A 148 4.95 -9.86 -5.71
C LYS A 148 4.80 -8.33 -5.69
N CYS A 149 4.38 -7.73 -6.81
CA CYS A 149 4.31 -6.27 -6.91
C CYS A 149 3.40 -5.61 -5.86
N GLU A 150 2.31 -6.27 -5.43
CA GLU A 150 1.47 -5.73 -4.36
C GLU A 150 2.12 -5.82 -2.97
N GLN A 151 2.96 -6.82 -2.73
CA GLN A 151 3.78 -6.89 -1.54
C GLN A 151 4.88 -5.82 -1.56
N ALA A 152 5.55 -5.67 -2.71
CA ALA A 152 6.57 -4.63 -2.90
C ALA A 152 5.99 -3.22 -2.75
N PHE A 153 4.72 -3.01 -3.12
CA PHE A 153 4.04 -1.73 -2.92
C PHE A 153 3.92 -1.38 -1.43
N GLU A 154 3.71 -2.32 -0.54
CA GLU A 154 3.74 -2.07 0.90
C GLU A 154 5.08 -1.49 1.37
N MET A 155 6.19 -2.05 0.85
CA MET A 155 7.54 -1.55 1.16
C MET A 155 7.78 -0.13 0.65
N THR A 156 7.42 0.14 -0.60
CA THR A 156 7.69 1.44 -1.23
C THR A 156 6.76 2.54 -0.69
N ASP A 157 5.50 2.22 -0.45
CA ASP A 157 4.50 3.16 0.05
C ASP A 157 4.87 3.71 1.44
N ALA A 158 5.39 2.85 2.31
CA ALA A 158 5.84 3.21 3.65
C ALA A 158 6.97 4.25 3.68
N SER A 159 7.72 4.41 2.60
CA SER A 159 8.78 5.42 2.48
C SER A 159 8.28 6.86 2.62
N ALA A 160 6.98 7.07 2.42
CA ALA A 160 6.32 8.35 2.67
C ALA A 160 6.47 8.80 4.11
N GLU A 161 6.45 7.86 5.05
CA GLU A 161 6.55 8.15 6.49
C GLU A 161 8.00 8.48 6.91
N ARG A 162 8.97 8.11 6.09
CA ARG A 162 10.40 8.45 6.27
C ARG A 162 10.76 9.82 5.70
N SER A 163 9.80 10.56 5.13
CA SER A 163 10.05 11.82 4.39
C SER A 163 11.02 11.65 3.22
N ALA A 164 11.13 10.45 2.67
CA ALA A 164 11.94 10.21 1.48
C ALA A 164 11.40 10.98 0.27
N ALA A 165 12.27 11.41 -0.64
CA ALA A 165 11.87 12.09 -1.87
C ALA A 165 11.16 11.16 -2.86
N GLY A 166 11.61 9.91 -2.92
CA GLY A 166 11.06 8.83 -3.72
C GLY A 166 11.47 7.49 -3.13
N CYS A 167 10.96 6.41 -3.70
CA CYS A 167 11.37 5.06 -3.33
C CYS A 167 11.36 4.16 -4.56
N THR A 168 12.29 3.23 -4.62
CA THR A 168 12.33 2.15 -5.59
C THR A 168 12.75 0.85 -4.91
N ILE A 169 12.37 -0.27 -5.49
CA ILE A 169 12.72 -1.60 -5.01
C ILE A 169 13.18 -2.46 -6.18
N GLN A 170 14.30 -3.14 -6.02
CA GLN A 170 14.80 -4.06 -7.03
C GLN A 170 13.97 -5.35 -7.02
N LEU A 171 13.16 -5.54 -8.06
CA LEU A 171 12.38 -6.75 -8.27
C LEU A 171 12.96 -7.57 -9.43
N GLN A 172 12.69 -8.87 -9.42
CA GLN A 172 12.99 -9.74 -10.55
C GLN A 172 11.96 -9.55 -11.68
N PRO A 173 12.32 -9.83 -12.95
CA PRO A 173 11.38 -9.69 -14.09
C PRO A 173 10.12 -10.56 -13.97
N ALA A 174 10.22 -11.77 -13.40
CA ALA A 174 9.10 -12.71 -13.35
C ALA A 174 7.89 -12.24 -12.53
N PRO A 175 8.01 -11.72 -11.30
CA PRO A 175 6.89 -11.12 -10.57
C PRO A 175 6.25 -9.94 -11.29
N ILE A 176 7.05 -9.13 -11.98
CA ILE A 176 6.55 -7.98 -12.74
C ILE A 176 5.77 -8.47 -13.97
N ALA A 177 6.27 -9.45 -14.70
CA ALA A 177 5.60 -10.02 -15.88
C ALA A 177 4.24 -10.64 -15.49
N GLU A 178 4.18 -11.38 -14.41
CA GLU A 178 2.92 -11.91 -13.88
C GLU A 178 1.91 -10.79 -13.58
N TYR A 179 2.38 -9.74 -12.90
CA TYR A 179 1.55 -8.60 -12.51
C TYR A 179 1.06 -7.80 -13.71
N LEU A 180 1.92 -7.51 -14.70
CA LEU A 180 1.52 -6.81 -15.93
C LEU A 180 0.52 -7.63 -16.75
N THR A 181 0.67 -8.95 -16.81
CA THR A 181 -0.32 -9.82 -17.47
C THR A 181 -1.69 -9.69 -16.82
N SER A 182 -1.75 -9.71 -15.50
CA SER A 182 -2.97 -9.45 -14.74
C SER A 182 -3.54 -8.04 -15.02
N ASN A 183 -2.66 -7.03 -15.08
CA ASN A 183 -3.06 -5.64 -15.28
C ASN A 183 -3.59 -5.38 -16.69
N VAL A 184 -3.00 -6.01 -17.71
CA VAL A 184 -3.53 -5.98 -19.10
C VAL A 184 -4.98 -6.49 -19.12
N THR A 185 -5.24 -7.62 -18.47
CA THR A 185 -6.60 -8.17 -18.36
C THR A 185 -7.55 -7.19 -17.66
N MET A 186 -7.13 -6.62 -16.53
CA MET A 186 -7.93 -5.62 -15.80
C MET A 186 -8.22 -4.38 -16.64
N LEU A 187 -7.23 -3.84 -17.33
CA LEU A 187 -7.42 -2.64 -18.18
C LEU A 187 -8.34 -2.91 -19.36
N LYS A 188 -8.26 -4.08 -19.99
CA LYS A 188 -9.21 -4.51 -21.02
C LYS A 188 -10.63 -4.64 -20.44
N TRP A 189 -10.76 -5.23 -19.25
CA TRP A 189 -12.03 -5.29 -18.55
C TRP A 189 -12.58 -3.87 -18.23
N MET A 190 -11.72 -2.95 -17.79
CA MET A 190 -12.14 -1.55 -17.54
C MET A 190 -12.65 -0.87 -18.81
N ILE A 191 -12.02 -1.12 -19.96
CA ILE A 191 -12.50 -0.62 -21.26
C ILE A 191 -13.91 -1.18 -21.56
N ALA A 192 -14.11 -2.48 -21.37
CA ALA A 192 -15.41 -3.13 -21.59
C ALA A 192 -16.49 -2.57 -20.65
N GLU A 193 -16.14 -2.21 -19.42
CA GLU A 193 -17.03 -1.62 -18.41
C GLU A 193 -17.22 -0.09 -18.57
N GLY A 194 -16.57 0.55 -19.55
CA GLY A 194 -16.69 1.98 -19.83
C GLY A 194 -16.02 2.88 -18.79
N TYR A 195 -14.90 2.44 -18.22
CA TYR A 195 -14.04 3.30 -17.40
C TYR A 195 -13.19 4.24 -18.25
N GLY A 196 -13.04 5.46 -17.80
CA GLY A 196 -12.07 6.44 -18.25
C GLY A 196 -11.98 6.68 -19.76
N ASP A 197 -10.81 7.17 -20.21
CA ASP A 197 -10.47 7.34 -21.62
C ASP A 197 -9.93 6.03 -22.19
N ARG A 198 -10.65 5.43 -23.13
CA ARG A 198 -10.28 4.19 -23.82
C ARG A 198 -8.89 4.28 -24.43
N ARG A 199 -8.55 5.37 -25.14
CA ARG A 199 -7.25 5.53 -25.80
C ARG A 199 -6.08 5.54 -24.82
N THR A 200 -6.26 6.12 -23.63
CA THR A 200 -5.23 6.11 -22.58
C THR A 200 -5.00 4.69 -22.05
N MET A 201 -6.06 3.93 -21.83
CA MET A 201 -5.95 2.53 -21.40
C MET A 201 -5.34 1.65 -22.50
N GLU A 202 -5.73 1.84 -23.76
CA GLU A 202 -5.13 1.12 -24.90
C GLU A 202 -3.62 1.38 -25.01
N ARG A 203 -3.17 2.64 -24.84
CA ARG A 203 -1.73 2.96 -24.80
C ARG A 203 -0.99 2.26 -23.67
N ARG A 204 -1.59 2.19 -22.48
CA ARG A 204 -1.01 1.46 -21.35
C ARG A 204 -0.91 -0.02 -21.65
N ILE A 205 -1.97 -0.63 -22.17
CA ILE A 205 -1.99 -2.04 -22.57
C ILE A 205 -0.91 -2.32 -23.61
N ALA A 206 -0.86 -1.54 -24.70
CA ALA A 206 0.12 -1.74 -25.76
C ALA A 206 1.57 -1.69 -25.25
N ASN A 207 1.88 -0.74 -24.37
CA ASN A 207 3.22 -0.64 -23.76
C ASN A 207 3.51 -1.81 -22.80
N MET A 208 2.52 -2.26 -22.02
CA MET A 208 2.68 -3.44 -21.15
C MET A 208 2.92 -4.71 -22.00
N GLU A 209 2.18 -4.91 -23.07
CA GLU A 209 2.36 -6.05 -23.97
C GLU A 209 3.72 -6.03 -24.67
N LEU A 210 4.24 -4.85 -25.04
CA LEU A 210 5.60 -4.70 -25.59
C LEU A 210 6.67 -5.05 -24.56
N TRP A 211 6.53 -4.59 -23.33
CA TRP A 211 7.45 -4.94 -22.25
C TRP A 211 7.43 -6.45 -21.97
N LEU A 212 6.23 -7.05 -21.92
CA LEU A 212 6.05 -8.49 -21.70
C LEU A 212 6.68 -9.34 -22.82
N ALA A 213 6.75 -8.83 -24.05
CA ALA A 213 7.41 -9.51 -25.15
C ALA A 213 8.94 -9.55 -24.99
N LYS A 214 9.53 -8.59 -24.27
CA LYS A 214 10.97 -8.52 -23.99
C LYS A 214 11.21 -7.87 -22.61
N PRO A 215 11.00 -8.60 -21.52
CA PRO A 215 11.18 -8.06 -20.19
C PRO A 215 12.63 -7.62 -19.94
N THR A 216 12.78 -6.35 -19.61
CA THR A 216 14.06 -5.74 -19.24
C THR A 216 13.81 -4.77 -18.07
N LEU A 217 14.77 -4.66 -17.18
CA LEU A 217 14.72 -3.74 -16.02
C LEU A 217 16.03 -2.95 -15.97
N LEU A 218 15.94 -1.69 -15.57
CA LEU A 218 17.12 -0.92 -15.20
C LEU A 218 17.69 -1.46 -13.90
N GLU A 219 19.00 -1.51 -13.83
CA GLU A 219 19.76 -1.93 -12.66
C GLU A 219 20.71 -0.80 -12.25
N ALA A 220 21.08 -0.79 -10.97
CA ALA A 220 22.10 0.15 -10.50
C ALA A 220 23.46 -0.15 -11.15
N ASP A 221 24.18 0.90 -11.51
CA ASP A 221 25.53 0.76 -12.04
C ASP A 221 26.44 0.05 -11.04
N ALA A 222 27.40 -0.75 -11.51
CA ALA A 222 28.33 -1.49 -10.66
C ALA A 222 29.17 -0.60 -9.71
N GLY A 223 29.29 0.69 -10.00
CA GLY A 223 29.96 1.68 -9.19
C GLY A 223 29.04 2.69 -8.49
N ALA A 224 27.74 2.38 -8.39
CA ALA A 224 26.78 3.28 -7.77
C ALA A 224 27.20 3.63 -6.32
N THR A 225 27.10 4.91 -5.98
CA THR A 225 27.43 5.40 -4.64
C THR A 225 26.17 5.86 -3.93
N TYR A 226 26.08 5.53 -2.65
CA TYR A 226 24.96 5.86 -1.79
C TYR A 226 25.38 6.80 -0.67
N HIS A 227 24.49 7.70 -0.26
CA HIS A 227 24.74 8.54 0.91
C HIS A 227 24.96 7.67 2.16
N THR A 228 24.18 6.60 2.30
CA THR A 228 24.28 5.64 3.39
C THR A 228 23.75 4.30 2.92
N THR A 229 24.33 3.21 3.41
CA THR A 229 23.84 1.85 3.25
C THR A 229 23.42 1.30 4.61
N ILE A 230 22.18 0.80 4.70
CA ILE A 230 21.63 0.13 5.87
C ILE A 230 21.39 -1.32 5.51
N GLU A 231 22.12 -2.22 6.14
CA GLU A 231 21.91 -3.68 5.98
C GLU A 231 21.02 -4.19 7.09
N ILE A 232 20.00 -4.96 6.71
CA ILE A 232 19.03 -5.61 7.61
C ILE A 232 19.12 -7.11 7.39
N ASP A 233 19.61 -7.80 8.39
CA ASP A 233 19.65 -9.27 8.42
C ASP A 233 18.30 -9.80 8.90
N MET A 234 17.51 -10.36 7.98
CA MET A 234 16.19 -10.91 8.28
C MET A 234 16.25 -12.11 9.24
N ASP A 235 17.39 -12.80 9.34
CA ASP A 235 17.57 -13.89 10.31
C ASP A 235 17.56 -13.36 11.77
N GLN A 236 17.82 -12.07 11.98
CA GLN A 236 17.80 -11.42 13.29
C GLN A 236 16.43 -10.81 13.63
N VAL A 237 15.50 -10.75 12.68
CA VAL A 237 14.12 -10.28 12.93
C VAL A 237 13.29 -11.49 13.37
N THR A 238 13.22 -11.71 14.69
CA THR A 238 12.64 -12.93 15.27
C THR A 238 11.30 -12.71 15.97
N GLU A 239 10.85 -11.47 16.09
CA GLU A 239 9.54 -11.09 16.63
C GLU A 239 8.97 -9.88 15.87
N PRO A 240 7.64 -9.64 15.92
CA PRO A 240 7.03 -8.48 15.28
C PRO A 240 7.61 -7.14 15.73
N ILE A 241 7.65 -6.20 14.79
CA ILE A 241 8.08 -4.82 15.04
C ILE A 241 6.88 -3.90 14.86
N VAL A 242 6.60 -3.07 15.87
CA VAL A 242 5.50 -2.10 15.84
C VAL A 242 6.02 -0.67 15.83
N CYS A 243 5.28 0.27 15.22
CA CYS A 243 5.55 1.69 15.42
C CYS A 243 4.65 2.24 16.52
N CYS A 244 5.27 2.83 17.54
CA CYS A 244 4.59 3.31 18.75
C CYS A 244 3.74 4.56 18.48
N PRO A 245 2.80 4.89 19.38
CA PRO A 245 1.88 6.00 19.18
C PRO A 245 2.54 7.33 18.89
N ASN A 246 1.91 8.06 17.97
CA ASN A 246 2.18 9.42 17.57
C ASN A 246 3.43 9.65 16.69
N ASP A 247 4.22 8.62 16.39
CA ASP A 247 5.35 8.73 15.47
C ASP A 247 5.58 7.40 14.70
N PRO A 248 5.47 7.37 13.36
CA PRO A 248 5.73 6.17 12.58
C PRO A 248 7.21 5.77 12.52
N ASP A 249 8.12 6.62 13.03
CA ASP A 249 9.54 6.34 13.16
C ASP A 249 9.87 5.67 14.51
N ASP A 250 8.97 5.71 15.50
CA ASP A 250 9.20 5.07 16.79
C ASP A 250 8.95 3.56 16.77
N ALA A 251 9.76 2.87 15.96
CA ALA A 251 9.72 1.42 15.86
C ALA A 251 10.33 0.74 17.08
N LYS A 252 9.64 -0.28 17.60
CA LYS A 252 10.05 -1.11 18.75
C LYS A 252 9.69 -2.56 18.51
N LEU A 253 10.40 -3.46 19.18
CA LEU A 253 10.05 -4.88 19.23
C LEU A 253 8.74 -5.08 19.98
N LEU A 254 7.97 -6.10 19.64
CA LEU A 254 6.72 -6.44 20.34
C LEU A 254 6.96 -6.69 21.83
N SER A 255 8.07 -7.33 22.17
CA SER A 255 8.47 -7.60 23.58
C SER A 255 8.65 -6.32 24.42
N GLU A 256 8.97 -5.18 23.81
CA GLU A 256 9.14 -3.90 24.51
C GLU A 256 7.80 -3.21 24.84
N VAL A 257 6.70 -3.61 24.18
CA VAL A 257 5.39 -2.96 24.29
C VAL A 257 4.25 -3.94 24.61
N MET A 258 4.54 -5.22 24.76
CA MET A 258 3.56 -6.25 25.10
C MET A 258 2.80 -5.92 26.39
N GLY A 259 1.52 -6.31 26.45
CA GLY A 259 0.66 -6.09 27.61
C GLY A 259 -0.14 -4.79 27.58
N GLU A 260 0.16 -3.86 26.66
CA GLU A 260 -0.64 -2.66 26.46
C GLU A 260 -2.08 -3.01 26.09
N THR A 261 -3.04 -2.46 26.82
CA THR A 261 -4.48 -2.68 26.58
C THR A 261 -4.91 -2.04 25.27
N ILE A 262 -5.68 -2.77 24.47
CA ILE A 262 -6.17 -2.30 23.16
C ILE A 262 -7.69 -2.15 23.22
N ASP A 263 -8.19 -0.97 22.89
CA ASP A 263 -9.62 -0.66 22.81
C ASP A 263 -10.20 -0.97 21.44
N GLU A 264 -9.47 -0.60 20.38
CA GLU A 264 -9.93 -0.73 19.00
C GLU A 264 -8.82 -1.24 18.08
N VAL A 265 -9.23 -1.91 17.01
CA VAL A 265 -8.33 -2.40 15.96
C VAL A 265 -8.84 -1.95 14.60
N PHE A 266 -7.96 -1.48 13.73
CA PHE A 266 -8.29 -1.11 12.37
C PHE A 266 -7.43 -1.86 11.35
N ILE A 267 -8.08 -2.59 10.45
CA ILE A 267 -7.46 -3.26 9.31
C ILE A 267 -7.91 -2.55 8.03
N GLY A 268 -6.99 -1.85 7.37
CA GLY A 268 -7.24 -1.05 6.17
C GLY A 268 -6.15 -0.02 5.94
N SER A 269 -5.92 0.35 4.72
CA SER A 269 -5.10 1.46 4.20
C SER A 269 -4.64 1.15 2.77
N CYS A 270 -3.92 2.07 2.11
CA CYS A 270 -3.27 1.82 0.82
C CYS A 270 -2.22 0.68 0.87
N MET A 271 -1.54 0.52 2.00
CA MET A 271 -0.56 -0.56 2.24
C MET A 271 -1.19 -1.92 2.56
N THR A 272 -2.51 -1.99 2.73
CA THR A 272 -3.20 -3.20 3.19
C THR A 272 -3.88 -3.88 2.01
N ASN A 273 -3.18 -4.83 1.37
CA ASN A 273 -3.72 -5.61 0.26
C ASN A 273 -4.62 -6.77 0.76
N ILE A 274 -5.26 -7.49 -0.18
CA ILE A 274 -6.21 -8.55 0.14
C ILE A 274 -5.63 -9.64 1.06
N GLY A 275 -4.35 -9.95 0.94
CA GLY A 275 -3.67 -10.96 1.76
C GLY A 275 -3.74 -10.66 3.25
N HIS A 276 -3.64 -9.40 3.63
CA HIS A 276 -3.74 -8.97 5.03
C HIS A 276 -5.12 -9.24 5.63
N PHE A 277 -6.18 -9.01 4.84
CA PHE A 277 -7.56 -9.31 5.27
C PHE A 277 -7.78 -10.82 5.39
N ARG A 278 -7.22 -11.60 4.46
CA ARG A 278 -7.29 -13.07 4.55
C ARG A 278 -6.53 -13.59 5.77
N ALA A 279 -5.32 -13.07 6.03
CA ALA A 279 -4.51 -13.46 7.20
C ALA A 279 -5.25 -13.17 8.51
N ALA A 280 -5.76 -11.96 8.68
CA ALA A 280 -6.54 -11.60 9.87
C ALA A 280 -7.81 -12.46 10.01
N GLY A 281 -8.56 -12.67 8.93
CA GLY A 281 -9.75 -13.54 8.94
C GLY A 281 -9.42 -15.00 9.25
N ASN A 282 -8.31 -15.52 8.73
CA ASN A 282 -7.84 -16.86 9.04
C ASN A 282 -7.47 -17.02 10.53
N LEU A 283 -6.83 -16.02 11.13
CA LEU A 283 -6.51 -16.00 12.56
C LEU A 283 -7.78 -15.97 13.41
N LEU A 284 -8.71 -15.06 13.13
CA LEU A 284 -9.99 -14.99 13.83
C LEU A 284 -10.73 -16.33 13.80
N ASN A 285 -10.77 -16.97 12.63
CA ASN A 285 -11.44 -18.25 12.45
C ASN A 285 -10.68 -19.40 13.14
N SER A 286 -9.36 -19.50 12.99
CA SER A 286 -8.56 -20.59 13.54
C SER A 286 -8.41 -20.53 15.06
N MET A 287 -8.53 -19.34 15.64
CA MET A 287 -8.58 -19.15 17.10
C MET A 287 -9.98 -19.31 17.69
N GLY A 288 -10.99 -19.57 16.85
CA GLY A 288 -12.37 -19.80 17.27
C GLY A 288 -13.06 -18.57 17.87
N ALA A 289 -12.67 -17.37 17.42
CA ALA A 289 -13.24 -16.13 17.94
C ALA A 289 -14.75 -16.05 17.60
N GLU A 290 -15.57 -15.80 18.62
CA GLU A 290 -17.03 -15.59 18.48
C GLU A 290 -17.44 -14.17 18.86
N SER A 291 -16.64 -13.53 19.70
CA SER A 291 -16.75 -12.12 20.08
C SER A 291 -15.37 -11.58 20.39
N LEU A 292 -15.21 -10.27 20.29
CA LEU A 292 -13.93 -9.60 20.58
C LEU A 292 -14.09 -8.65 21.78
N PRO A 293 -13.10 -8.58 22.68
CA PRO A 293 -13.06 -7.55 23.71
C PRO A 293 -12.81 -6.14 23.14
N THR A 294 -12.32 -6.06 21.91
CA THR A 294 -12.02 -4.82 21.19
C THR A 294 -13.05 -4.52 20.11
N ARG A 295 -13.13 -3.27 19.66
CA ARG A 295 -13.88 -2.93 18.46
C ARG A 295 -12.99 -3.13 17.23
N LEU A 296 -13.36 -4.04 16.34
CA LEU A 296 -12.66 -4.28 15.09
C LEU A 296 -13.30 -3.53 13.92
N TRP A 297 -12.49 -2.78 13.19
CA TRP A 297 -12.85 -2.09 11.94
C TRP A 297 -12.13 -2.72 10.76
N VAL A 298 -12.85 -2.93 9.66
CA VAL A 298 -12.32 -3.53 8.43
C VAL A 298 -12.72 -2.67 7.23
N ALA A 299 -11.74 -2.15 6.49
CA ALA A 299 -11.97 -1.32 5.31
C ALA A 299 -11.06 -1.79 4.16
N PRO A 300 -11.55 -2.62 3.21
CA PRO A 300 -10.76 -3.03 2.05
C PRO A 300 -10.32 -1.86 1.19
N PRO A 301 -9.16 -1.94 0.51
CA PRO A 301 -8.65 -0.84 -0.29
C PRO A 301 -9.49 -0.57 -1.54
N THR A 302 -10.06 -1.60 -2.17
CA THR A 302 -10.87 -1.46 -3.38
C THR A 302 -12.16 -2.29 -3.32
N LYS A 303 -13.11 -1.94 -4.17
CA LYS A 303 -14.34 -2.74 -4.35
C LYS A 303 -14.06 -4.16 -4.85
N MET A 304 -12.96 -4.37 -5.58
CA MET A 304 -12.55 -5.68 -6.06
C MET A 304 -12.08 -6.57 -4.90
N ASP A 305 -11.29 -6.01 -3.97
CA ASP A 305 -10.90 -6.69 -2.74
C ASP A 305 -12.13 -7.06 -1.91
N ALA A 306 -13.08 -6.13 -1.75
CA ALA A 306 -14.32 -6.37 -1.02
C ALA A 306 -15.16 -7.48 -1.67
N ALA A 307 -15.30 -7.50 -3.00
CA ALA A 307 -16.02 -8.53 -3.74
C ALA A 307 -15.36 -9.90 -3.59
N GLN A 308 -14.03 -9.96 -3.73
CA GLN A 308 -13.27 -11.20 -3.59
C GLN A 308 -13.33 -11.76 -2.17
N LEU A 309 -13.16 -10.91 -1.15
CA LEU A 309 -13.30 -11.32 0.26
C LEU A 309 -14.70 -11.80 0.60
N THR A 310 -15.73 -11.24 -0.07
CA THR A 310 -17.11 -11.70 0.05
C THR A 310 -17.28 -13.10 -0.57
N ALA A 311 -16.80 -13.30 -1.78
CA ALA A 311 -16.85 -14.58 -2.49
C ALA A 311 -16.11 -15.69 -1.73
N GLU A 312 -15.00 -15.37 -1.09
CA GLU A 312 -14.20 -16.28 -0.26
C GLU A 312 -14.78 -16.50 1.15
N GLY A 313 -15.85 -15.79 1.55
CA GLY A 313 -16.52 -15.95 2.83
C GLY A 313 -15.90 -15.18 4.01
N TYR A 314 -14.89 -14.35 3.80
CA TYR A 314 -14.23 -13.61 4.89
C TYR A 314 -15.13 -12.57 5.56
N TYR A 315 -16.09 -11.98 4.83
CA TYR A 315 -17.06 -11.09 5.44
C TYR A 315 -17.97 -11.80 6.45
N SER A 316 -18.22 -13.10 6.26
CA SER A 316 -18.95 -13.91 7.26
C SER A 316 -18.09 -14.11 8.51
N VAL A 317 -16.77 -14.32 8.38
CA VAL A 317 -15.86 -14.43 9.52
C VAL A 317 -15.83 -13.12 10.30
N TYR A 318 -15.66 -11.99 9.61
CA TYR A 318 -15.67 -10.67 10.24
C TYR A 318 -17.01 -10.34 10.91
N GLY A 319 -18.13 -10.68 10.23
CA GLY A 319 -19.48 -10.49 10.79
C GLY A 319 -19.72 -11.31 12.05
N LYS A 320 -19.22 -12.56 12.09
CA LYS A 320 -19.36 -13.45 13.27
C LYS A 320 -18.76 -12.83 14.53
N VAL A 321 -17.61 -12.16 14.42
CA VAL A 321 -16.96 -11.52 15.57
C VAL A 321 -17.44 -10.09 15.83
N GLY A 322 -18.45 -9.61 15.13
CA GLY A 322 -19.02 -8.27 15.29
C GLY A 322 -18.13 -7.16 14.73
N ALA A 323 -17.25 -7.46 13.77
CA ALA A 323 -16.43 -6.45 13.14
C ALA A 323 -17.29 -5.45 12.33
N ARG A 324 -16.94 -4.18 12.40
CA ARG A 324 -17.53 -3.13 11.59
C ARG A 324 -16.82 -3.05 10.25
N THR A 325 -17.53 -3.42 9.20
CA THR A 325 -17.04 -3.30 7.83
C THR A 325 -17.42 -1.94 7.24
N GLU A 326 -16.44 -1.27 6.65
CA GLU A 326 -16.59 0.04 6.02
C GLU A 326 -16.55 -0.10 4.49
N MET A 327 -17.07 0.92 3.80
CA MET A 327 -16.90 1.02 2.35
C MET A 327 -15.42 1.00 1.96
N PRO A 328 -15.07 0.39 0.82
CA PRO A 328 -13.71 0.42 0.30
C PRO A 328 -13.15 1.84 0.24
N GLY A 329 -11.96 2.05 0.81
CA GLY A 329 -11.34 3.36 0.88
C GLY A 329 -10.41 3.55 2.06
N CYS A 330 -9.93 4.78 2.25
CA CYS A 330 -9.00 5.12 3.33
C CYS A 330 -9.64 5.07 4.73
N SER A 331 -10.94 5.35 4.84
CA SER A 331 -11.72 5.30 6.08
C SER A 331 -10.99 5.90 7.29
N LEU A 332 -10.75 5.12 8.34
CA LEU A 332 -10.10 5.55 9.58
C LEU A 332 -8.67 6.03 9.34
N CYS A 333 -7.94 5.47 8.38
CA CYS A 333 -6.56 5.89 8.09
C CYS A 333 -6.43 7.41 7.84
N MET A 334 -7.49 8.05 7.30
CA MET A 334 -7.57 9.50 7.15
C MET A 334 -8.51 10.18 8.17
N GLY A 335 -9.27 9.40 8.95
CA GLY A 335 -10.25 9.90 9.89
C GLY A 335 -11.37 10.75 9.24
N ASN A 336 -11.72 10.44 7.99
CA ASN A 336 -12.68 11.20 7.18
C ASN A 336 -14.05 10.53 7.06
N GLN A 337 -14.14 9.22 7.02
CA GLN A 337 -15.39 8.45 6.96
C GLN A 337 -15.83 7.96 8.34
N ALA A 338 -14.87 7.48 9.14
CA ALA A 338 -15.08 7.03 10.51
C ALA A 338 -13.91 7.45 11.39
N ARG A 339 -14.10 7.37 12.69
CA ARG A 339 -13.06 7.65 13.69
C ARG A 339 -13.20 6.68 14.86
N VAL A 340 -12.07 6.33 15.47
CA VAL A 340 -12.03 5.62 16.75
C VAL A 340 -12.52 6.52 17.90
N ALA A 341 -12.84 5.91 19.02
CA ALA A 341 -13.24 6.65 20.23
C ALA A 341 -12.13 7.62 20.69
N GLU A 342 -12.53 8.69 21.39
CA GLU A 342 -11.56 9.63 21.96
C GLU A 342 -10.64 8.90 22.95
N LYS A 343 -9.34 9.17 22.84
CA LYS A 343 -8.27 8.59 23.68
C LYS A 343 -8.15 7.06 23.62
N ALA A 344 -8.78 6.40 22.64
CA ALA A 344 -8.65 4.96 22.47
C ALA A 344 -7.19 4.58 22.14
N THR A 345 -6.75 3.45 22.69
CA THR A 345 -5.52 2.78 22.26
C THR A 345 -5.85 1.80 21.13
N VAL A 346 -5.17 1.95 20.01
CA VAL A 346 -5.54 1.31 18.75
C VAL A 346 -4.35 0.57 18.15
N VAL A 347 -4.57 -0.65 17.66
CA VAL A 347 -3.65 -1.30 16.73
C VAL A 347 -4.17 -1.14 15.31
N SER A 348 -3.32 -0.70 14.40
CA SER A 348 -3.75 -0.34 13.04
C SER A 348 -2.77 -0.80 11.96
N THR A 349 -3.30 -1.25 10.84
CA THR A 349 -2.53 -1.49 9.61
C THR A 349 -2.40 -0.24 8.74
N SER A 350 -2.81 0.92 9.23
CA SER A 350 -2.66 2.19 8.51
C SER A 350 -1.19 2.57 8.31
N THR A 351 -0.97 3.55 7.45
CA THR A 351 0.38 4.04 7.14
C THR A 351 0.91 4.99 8.21
N ARG A 352 0.01 5.70 8.91
CA ARG A 352 0.34 6.83 9.79
C ARG A 352 -0.38 6.74 11.12
N ASN A 353 0.33 7.14 12.17
CA ASN A 353 -0.20 7.22 13.53
C ASN A 353 0.02 8.60 14.18
N PHE A 354 0.12 9.66 13.38
CA PHE A 354 0.26 11.02 13.91
C PHE A 354 -0.89 11.40 14.86
N PRO A 355 -0.66 12.31 15.82
CA PRO A 355 -1.65 12.71 16.81
C PRO A 355 -3.00 13.09 16.18
N ASN A 356 -4.09 12.60 16.76
CA ASN A 356 -5.47 12.87 16.35
C ASN A 356 -5.89 12.37 14.96
N ARG A 357 -5.07 11.55 14.28
CA ARG A 357 -5.35 11.14 12.92
C ARG A 357 -6.55 10.18 12.83
N LEU A 358 -6.53 9.09 13.58
CA LEU A 358 -7.63 8.11 13.60
C LEU A 358 -8.77 8.53 14.52
N GLY A 359 -8.47 9.30 15.56
CA GLY A 359 -9.43 9.83 16.55
C GLY A 359 -8.76 10.85 17.46
N LYS A 360 -9.55 11.67 18.15
CA LYS A 360 -9.05 12.71 19.03
C LYS A 360 -8.36 12.08 20.25
N GLY A 361 -7.07 12.40 20.44
CA GLY A 361 -6.26 11.88 21.55
C GLY A 361 -5.99 10.39 21.49
N ALA A 362 -6.31 9.70 20.37
CA ALA A 362 -6.05 8.27 20.22
C ALA A 362 -4.55 7.98 20.17
N ASN A 363 -4.14 6.88 20.83
CA ASN A 363 -2.82 6.31 20.80
C ASN A 363 -2.80 5.15 19.81
N VAL A 364 -2.11 5.29 18.68
CA VAL A 364 -2.19 4.32 17.59
C VAL A 364 -0.85 3.63 17.38
N TYR A 365 -0.81 2.32 17.59
CA TYR A 365 0.28 1.43 17.18
C TYR A 365 0.10 1.02 15.74
N LEU A 366 1.15 1.11 14.92
CA LEU A 366 1.15 0.52 13.58
C LEU A 366 1.72 -0.89 13.65
N ALA A 367 1.01 -1.85 13.05
CA ALA A 367 1.39 -3.27 13.10
C ALA A 367 0.93 -4.01 11.84
N SER A 368 1.35 -5.28 11.73
CA SER A 368 0.81 -6.21 10.73
C SER A 368 -0.67 -6.53 10.99
N ALA A 369 -1.37 -7.01 9.98
CA ALA A 369 -2.76 -7.44 10.12
C ALA A 369 -2.87 -8.68 11.02
N GLU A 370 -1.85 -9.51 11.00
CA GLU A 370 -1.73 -10.71 11.83
C GLU A 370 -1.63 -10.33 13.30
N LEU A 371 -0.72 -9.43 13.65
CA LEU A 371 -0.59 -8.94 15.02
C LEU A 371 -1.85 -8.18 15.45
N ALA A 372 -2.44 -7.39 14.56
CA ALA A 372 -3.69 -6.67 14.80
C ALA A 372 -4.85 -7.63 15.13
N ALA A 373 -4.96 -8.74 14.40
CA ALA A 373 -5.99 -9.77 14.66
C ALA A 373 -5.80 -10.46 16.02
N VAL A 374 -4.56 -10.81 16.37
CA VAL A 374 -4.25 -11.42 17.68
C VAL A 374 -4.53 -10.40 18.81
N ALA A 375 -4.12 -9.16 18.63
CA ALA A 375 -4.40 -8.09 19.61
C ALA A 375 -5.91 -7.84 19.77
N ALA A 376 -6.69 -7.97 18.68
CA ALA A 376 -8.15 -7.86 18.76
C ALA A 376 -8.78 -8.96 19.63
N ILE A 377 -8.27 -10.18 19.55
CA ILE A 377 -8.74 -11.34 20.31
C ILE A 377 -8.32 -11.22 21.79
N GLU A 378 -7.06 -10.85 22.04
CA GLU A 378 -6.50 -10.75 23.40
C GLU A 378 -6.95 -9.49 24.16
N GLY A 379 -7.41 -8.44 23.47
CA GLY A 379 -7.70 -7.12 24.09
C GLY A 379 -6.44 -6.37 24.53
N LYS A 380 -5.28 -6.82 24.12
CA LYS A 380 -3.96 -6.25 24.44
C LYS A 380 -2.94 -6.64 23.38
N LEU A 381 -1.80 -5.94 23.35
CA LEU A 381 -0.65 -6.42 22.59
C LEU A 381 -0.16 -7.74 23.21
N PRO A 382 -0.12 -8.86 22.45
CA PRO A 382 0.28 -10.16 22.96
C PRO A 382 1.78 -10.20 23.28
N THR A 383 2.23 -11.25 23.97
CA THR A 383 3.65 -11.55 23.98
C THR A 383 4.08 -12.16 22.65
N PRO A 384 5.39 -12.09 22.29
CA PRO A 384 5.88 -12.73 21.06
C PRO A 384 5.49 -14.22 20.95
N GLU A 385 5.54 -14.96 22.07
CA GLU A 385 5.19 -16.38 22.08
C GLU A 385 3.70 -16.61 21.75
N VAL A 386 2.80 -15.83 22.34
CA VAL A 386 1.35 -15.92 22.07
C VAL A 386 1.07 -15.61 20.60
N TYR A 387 1.71 -14.57 20.07
CA TYR A 387 1.59 -14.21 18.67
C TYR A 387 2.09 -15.34 17.75
N LEU A 388 3.30 -15.85 17.98
CA LEU A 388 3.89 -16.91 17.17
C LEU A 388 3.08 -18.22 17.21
N GLU A 389 2.52 -18.58 18.36
CA GLU A 389 1.62 -19.74 18.47
C GLU A 389 0.31 -19.53 17.70
N ALA A 390 -0.24 -18.31 17.67
CA ALA A 390 -1.39 -17.98 16.86
C ALA A 390 -1.05 -18.06 15.34
N TRP A 391 0.09 -17.49 14.94
CA TRP A 391 0.54 -17.46 13.55
C TRP A 391 0.76 -18.86 12.97
N LYS A 392 1.31 -19.82 13.73
CA LYS A 392 1.46 -21.22 13.34
C LYS A 392 0.17 -21.88 12.84
N LYS A 393 -1.00 -21.39 13.29
CA LYS A 393 -2.30 -21.93 12.86
C LYS A 393 -2.67 -21.56 11.41
N ILE A 394 -2.01 -20.54 10.85
CA ILE A 394 -2.25 -20.06 9.48
C ILE A 394 -1.06 -20.29 8.54
N ASP A 395 0.10 -20.66 9.03
CA ASP A 395 1.35 -20.85 8.28
C ASP A 395 1.15 -21.76 7.05
N SER A 396 0.52 -22.91 7.24
CA SER A 396 0.27 -23.86 6.14
C SER A 396 -0.60 -23.33 5.01
N LYS A 397 -1.25 -22.16 5.21
CA LYS A 397 -2.09 -21.48 4.23
C LYS A 397 -1.44 -20.22 3.64
N ALA A 398 -0.18 -19.94 4.01
CA ALA A 398 0.46 -18.67 3.68
C ALA A 398 0.45 -18.36 2.18
N GLU A 399 0.77 -19.32 1.32
CA GLU A 399 0.78 -19.14 -0.13
C GLU A 399 -0.59 -18.67 -0.66
N ALA A 400 -1.67 -19.34 -0.29
CA ALA A 400 -3.02 -18.96 -0.71
C ALA A 400 -3.49 -17.65 -0.05
N THR A 401 -3.10 -17.42 1.19
CA THR A 401 -3.47 -16.22 1.96
C THR A 401 -2.93 -14.96 1.31
N TYR A 402 -1.63 -14.95 0.96
CA TYR A 402 -0.97 -13.74 0.43
C TYR A 402 -1.01 -13.62 -1.09
N GLN A 403 -1.76 -14.48 -1.77
CA GLN A 403 -1.96 -14.36 -3.21
C GLN A 403 -2.76 -13.09 -3.52
N TYR A 404 -2.21 -12.20 -4.36
CA TYR A 404 -2.94 -11.02 -4.81
C TYR A 404 -4.06 -11.39 -5.81
N ILE A 405 -4.96 -10.44 -6.09
CA ILE A 405 -6.01 -10.64 -7.10
C ILE A 405 -5.36 -10.65 -8.48
N ASN A 406 -5.25 -11.83 -9.09
CA ASN A 406 -4.74 -12.00 -10.44
C ASN A 406 -5.91 -12.10 -11.43
N PHE A 407 -6.21 -10.99 -12.09
CA PHE A 407 -7.33 -10.90 -13.03
C PHE A 407 -7.18 -11.81 -14.25
N ALA A 408 -5.95 -12.17 -14.63
CA ALA A 408 -5.70 -13.07 -15.75
C ALA A 408 -6.15 -14.52 -15.48
N THR A 409 -6.42 -14.87 -14.23
CA THR A 409 -6.92 -16.20 -13.82
C THR A 409 -8.42 -16.21 -13.47
N MET A 410 -9.11 -15.07 -13.60
CA MET A 410 -10.49 -14.90 -13.18
C MET A 410 -11.44 -14.82 -14.39
N PRO A 411 -12.35 -15.81 -14.60
CA PRO A 411 -13.23 -15.86 -15.77
C PRO A 411 -14.03 -14.58 -16.02
N ASP A 412 -14.60 -13.97 -14.97
CA ASP A 412 -15.40 -12.73 -15.08
C ASP A 412 -14.62 -11.57 -15.70
N TYR A 413 -13.30 -11.57 -15.55
CA TYR A 413 -12.41 -10.55 -16.12
C TYR A 413 -11.88 -10.96 -17.49
N THR A 414 -11.44 -12.21 -17.66
CA THR A 414 -10.87 -12.70 -18.90
C THR A 414 -11.89 -12.72 -20.04
N ASP A 415 -13.12 -13.13 -19.77
CA ASP A 415 -14.20 -13.21 -20.78
C ASP A 415 -14.51 -11.82 -21.37
N LYS A 416 -14.60 -10.80 -20.52
CA LYS A 416 -14.80 -9.42 -20.98
C LYS A 416 -13.54 -8.85 -21.64
N ALA A 417 -12.36 -9.14 -21.11
CA ALA A 417 -11.10 -8.67 -21.70
C ALA A 417 -10.90 -9.18 -23.12
N GLN A 418 -11.34 -10.40 -23.44
CA GLN A 418 -11.26 -10.99 -24.78
C GLN A 418 -12.14 -10.26 -25.82
N THR A 419 -13.15 -9.52 -25.38
CA THR A 419 -14.00 -8.72 -26.30
C THR A 419 -13.35 -7.41 -26.74
N VAL A 420 -12.20 -7.03 -26.16
CA VAL A 420 -11.53 -5.76 -26.40
C VAL A 420 -10.33 -5.95 -27.31
N SER A 421 -10.39 -5.34 -28.51
CA SER A 421 -9.27 -5.19 -29.42
C SER A 421 -8.68 -3.79 -29.29
N LEU A 422 -7.36 -3.69 -29.38
CA LEU A 422 -6.66 -2.41 -29.39
C LEU A 422 -6.76 -1.77 -30.79
N SER A 423 -6.72 -0.44 -30.83
CA SER A 423 -6.68 0.34 -32.06
C SER A 423 -5.31 0.21 -32.72
N ASP A 424 -5.27 -0.07 -34.03
CA ASP A 424 -4.03 -0.33 -34.80
C ASP A 424 -3.05 0.85 -34.70
N ASP A 425 -3.54 2.09 -34.75
CA ASP A 425 -2.71 3.30 -34.68
C ASP A 425 -2.01 3.41 -33.31
N ILE A 426 -2.61 2.92 -32.24
CA ILE A 426 -2.01 2.91 -30.90
C ILE A 426 -0.92 1.83 -30.80
N VAL A 427 -1.18 0.65 -31.33
CA VAL A 427 -0.20 -0.44 -31.35
C VAL A 427 1.04 -0.04 -32.16
N GLU A 428 0.85 0.54 -33.34
CA GLU A 428 1.97 1.00 -34.19
C GLU A 428 2.73 2.18 -33.52
N ALA A 429 2.04 3.12 -32.87
CA ALA A 429 2.70 4.21 -32.16
C ALA A 429 3.54 3.69 -30.98
N ALA A 430 3.06 2.70 -30.23
CA ALA A 430 3.79 2.07 -29.15
C ALA A 430 5.05 1.34 -29.64
N LYS A 431 4.95 0.56 -30.73
CA LYS A 431 6.11 -0.10 -31.37
C LYS A 431 7.16 0.90 -31.83
N LYS A 432 6.73 2.00 -32.45
CA LYS A 432 7.65 3.06 -32.91
C LYS A 432 8.37 3.71 -31.73
N ALA A 433 7.68 3.99 -30.64
CA ALA A 433 8.28 4.58 -29.44
C ALA A 433 9.31 3.62 -28.78
N ALA A 434 9.03 2.32 -28.75
CA ALA A 434 9.95 1.32 -28.20
C ALA A 434 11.19 1.06 -29.08
N ALA A 435 11.18 1.48 -30.34
CA ALA A 435 12.31 1.33 -31.27
C ALA A 435 13.25 2.55 -31.26
N MET A 436 12.90 3.62 -30.59
CA MET A 436 13.72 4.84 -30.42
C MET A 436 14.59 4.78 -29.17
#